data_19eb0df1dee7d04d3c38f7cdf7f0f362
#
_entry.id   19eb0df1dee7d04d3c38f7cdf7f0f362
#
_cell.length_a   1.000
_cell.length_b   1.000
_cell.length_c   1.000
_cell.angle_alpha   90.00
_cell.angle_beta   90.00
_cell.angle_gamma   90.00
#
_symmetry.space_group_name_H-M   'P 1'
#
loop_
_entity.id
_entity.type
_entity.pdbx_description
1 polymer ?
#
loop_
_entity_poly.entity_id
_entity_poly.type
_entity_poly.pdbx_seq_one_letter_code
_entity_poly.pdbx_strand_id
1 'polypeptide(L)'
;MTGRRAVPRWRATLAGGPVVARGAAAAACALVVAACAAGAPAPGGTGQAGGGMQAAANPAVDTGSSLGGQSAPDIRLVNQFGQRMALSQFRGKVVVLAFVDSQCTTICPLTTVSMVEAKQLLGAAGSRVQLLGVDANPRATSVSDVMAYSRAHGLVNQWDFLTGTMPQLQAAWRGFHIAVQIQRGTIDHTPALFVIDPQGRERTVYLTQMNYASITQAAQVIAARVASLLPGHPPLAKRSSLAFISGLTPAKQVTLPGVPSGTVTLGPGQPRLVMFFATWVAETSDLRAHLLALNSYARAARHGRLPGLVAVDEATTEPSPAAAAAYLKGLGAPLRYPVAADPTGQVADGYGVADQPWFVLVSATGKIIWRHDGWLGVRALEAAAHRA
;
A
#
# COMPACT_ATOMS: atom_id res chain seq x y z
N MET A 1 -57.68 -6.00 23.66
CA MET A 1 -57.30 -4.92 24.59
C MET A 1 -55.91 -4.44 24.23
N THR A 2 -55.91 -3.30 23.60
CA THR A 2 -54.77 -2.65 22.95
C THR A 2 -54.01 -1.76 23.94
N GLY A 3 -52.71 -1.92 24.05
CA GLY A 3 -51.86 -1.05 24.85
C GLY A 3 -50.67 -0.57 24.05
N ARG A 4 -50.81 0.55 23.31
CA ARG A 4 -49.73 1.31 22.68
C ARG A 4 -49.00 2.11 23.76
N ARG A 5 -47.70 1.91 23.91
CA ARG A 5 -46.83 2.82 24.68
C ARG A 5 -46.14 3.80 23.75
N ALA A 6 -46.28 5.08 24.06
CA ALA A 6 -45.76 6.22 23.35
C ALA A 6 -44.26 6.41 23.63
N VAL A 7 -43.53 6.85 22.59
CA VAL A 7 -42.11 7.24 22.61
C VAL A 7 -42.05 8.75 22.84
N PRO A 8 -41.23 9.29 23.77
CA PRO A 8 -41.07 10.72 23.93
C PRO A 8 -40.13 11.32 22.87
N ARG A 9 -40.60 12.35 22.22
CA ARG A 9 -39.83 13.22 21.32
C ARG A 9 -39.04 14.22 22.13
N TRP A 10 -37.73 14.24 21.98
CA TRP A 10 -36.87 15.30 22.47
C TRP A 10 -36.75 16.41 21.40
N ARG A 11 -37.20 17.62 21.77
CA ARG A 11 -36.97 18.83 20.99
C ARG A 11 -35.64 19.46 21.41
N ALA A 12 -34.74 19.68 20.42
CA ALA A 12 -33.54 20.47 20.63
C ALA A 12 -33.89 21.97 20.50
N THR A 13 -33.65 22.72 21.55
CA THR A 13 -33.74 24.19 21.58
C THR A 13 -32.38 24.76 21.18
N LEU A 14 -32.37 25.51 20.09
CA LEU A 14 -31.24 26.34 19.67
C LEU A 14 -31.28 27.65 20.47
N ALA A 15 -30.25 27.91 21.27
CA ALA A 15 -30.02 29.22 21.88
C ALA A 15 -28.90 29.92 21.12
N GLY A 16 -29.23 31.00 20.45
CA GLY A 16 -28.29 31.91 19.81
C GLY A 16 -27.69 32.88 20.85
N GLY A 17 -26.44 33.21 20.73
CA GLY A 17 -25.73 34.27 21.47
C GLY A 17 -24.78 35.04 20.52
N PRO A 18 -24.45 36.28 20.79
CA PRO A 18 -24.19 37.26 19.77
C PRO A 18 -22.74 37.36 19.28
N VAL A 19 -22.63 37.74 18.00
CA VAL A 19 -21.42 38.15 17.29
C VAL A 19 -20.90 39.46 17.88
N VAL A 20 -19.64 39.52 18.30
CA VAL A 20 -18.90 40.75 18.56
C VAL A 20 -17.77 40.86 17.54
N ALA A 21 -17.94 41.84 16.66
CA ALA A 21 -16.91 42.31 15.74
C ALA A 21 -16.03 43.38 16.41
N ARG A 22 -14.72 43.24 16.33
CA ARG A 22 -13.70 44.28 16.51
C ARG A 22 -12.47 43.76 15.76
N GLY A 23 -11.81 44.41 14.84
CA GLY A 23 -11.52 45.82 14.62
C GLY A 23 -10.09 45.79 14.07
N ALA A 24 -9.89 46.38 12.89
CA ALA A 24 -8.63 46.41 12.15
C ALA A 24 -7.54 47.19 12.86
N ALA A 25 -6.28 46.77 12.74
CA ALA A 25 -5.12 47.65 12.84
C ALA A 25 -4.09 47.22 11.78
N ALA A 26 -3.95 48.12 10.80
CA ALA A 26 -2.90 48.11 9.81
C ALA A 26 -1.62 48.69 10.42
N ALA A 27 -0.47 48.04 10.18
CA ALA A 27 0.82 48.66 10.34
C ALA A 27 1.69 48.30 9.12
N ALA A 28 1.97 49.34 8.34
CA ALA A 28 2.94 49.33 7.25
C ALA A 28 4.33 49.64 7.82
N CYS A 29 5.38 48.95 7.37
CA CYS A 29 6.76 49.43 7.35
C CYS A 29 7.51 48.67 6.25
N ALA A 30 7.73 49.32 5.15
CA ALA A 30 8.95 49.94 4.63
C ALA A 30 10.01 48.98 4.07
N LEU A 31 10.20 49.11 2.77
CA LEU A 31 11.23 48.62 1.86
C LEU A 31 12.66 48.94 2.37
N VAL A 32 13.55 47.95 2.20
CA VAL A 32 14.97 48.23 1.91
C VAL A 32 15.36 47.43 0.68
N VAL A 33 15.69 48.13 -0.38
CA VAL A 33 16.31 47.66 -1.59
C VAL A 33 17.82 47.72 -1.36
N ALA A 34 18.55 46.63 -1.61
CA ALA A 34 19.98 46.66 -1.85
C ALA A 34 20.29 45.80 -3.08
N ALA A 35 20.77 46.50 -4.09
CA ALA A 35 21.23 45.97 -5.38
C ALA A 35 22.76 45.75 -5.36
N CYS A 36 23.22 45.01 -6.38
CA CYS A 36 24.60 44.78 -6.88
C CYS A 36 25.35 43.64 -6.21
N ALA A 37 25.89 42.65 -6.95
CA ALA A 37 26.71 42.80 -8.12
C ALA A 37 26.78 41.50 -8.92
N ALA A 38 26.94 41.66 -10.25
CA ALA A 38 27.18 40.59 -11.21
C ALA A 38 28.60 40.03 -11.07
N GLY A 39 28.71 38.70 -11.11
CA GLY A 39 29.96 37.95 -11.32
C GLY A 39 29.81 36.98 -12.46
N ALA A 40 30.65 37.14 -13.49
CA ALA A 40 30.67 36.37 -14.72
C ALA A 40 31.20 34.92 -14.52
N PRO A 41 30.90 34.00 -15.45
CA PRO A 41 31.19 32.58 -15.28
C PRO A 41 32.61 32.19 -15.69
N ALA A 42 33.23 31.26 -14.98
CA ALA A 42 34.41 30.54 -15.38
C ALA A 42 34.02 29.23 -16.09
N PRO A 43 34.72 28.79 -17.13
CA PRO A 43 34.41 27.57 -17.85
C PRO A 43 35.24 26.38 -17.35
N GLY A 44 34.64 25.22 -17.41
CA GLY A 44 35.37 23.97 -17.51
C GLY A 44 35.36 23.07 -16.28
N GLY A 45 34.53 22.04 -16.36
CA GLY A 45 34.58 20.88 -15.49
C GLY A 45 33.75 19.78 -16.13
N THR A 46 34.37 18.97 -16.99
CA THR A 46 33.81 17.68 -17.43
C THR A 46 33.79 16.74 -16.24
N GLY A 47 32.61 16.43 -15.74
CA GLY A 47 32.44 15.57 -14.58
C GLY A 47 31.17 14.76 -14.69
N GLN A 48 31.32 13.57 -15.27
CA GLN A 48 30.57 12.34 -14.97
C GLN A 48 29.06 12.44 -14.73
N ALA A 49 28.32 12.10 -15.78
CA ALA A 49 26.94 11.63 -15.70
C ALA A 49 26.93 10.24 -15.04
N GLY A 50 26.64 10.20 -13.79
CA GLY A 50 26.45 9.00 -12.95
C GLY A 50 25.40 9.23 -11.87
N GLY A 51 24.42 10.09 -12.15
CA GLY A 51 23.28 10.29 -11.28
C GLY A 51 22.22 9.23 -11.56
N GLY A 52 22.23 8.13 -10.81
CA GLY A 52 21.04 7.33 -10.66
C GLY A 52 19.91 8.27 -10.23
N MET A 53 18.84 8.35 -11.01
CA MET A 53 17.63 9.05 -10.64
C MET A 53 17.11 8.37 -9.36
N GLN A 54 17.43 8.94 -8.20
CA GLN A 54 16.66 8.68 -6.99
C GLN A 54 15.25 9.14 -7.34
N ALA A 55 14.32 8.17 -7.35
CA ALA A 55 12.91 8.50 -7.42
C ALA A 55 12.63 9.54 -6.34
N ALA A 56 12.04 10.67 -6.72
CA ALA A 56 11.67 11.70 -5.76
C ALA A 56 10.84 11.03 -4.64
N ALA A 57 11.22 11.28 -3.39
CA ALA A 57 10.48 10.72 -2.27
C ALA A 57 9.01 11.14 -2.38
N ASN A 58 8.10 10.16 -2.29
CA ASN A 58 6.68 10.44 -2.31
C ASN A 58 6.34 11.27 -1.05
N PRO A 59 5.86 12.51 -1.17
CA PRO A 59 5.55 13.34 -0.01
C PRO A 59 4.39 12.80 0.84
N ALA A 60 3.63 11.82 0.33
CA ALA A 60 2.52 11.18 1.02
C ALA A 60 2.94 9.98 1.88
N VAL A 61 4.23 9.60 1.93
CA VAL A 61 4.70 8.53 2.82
C VAL A 61 4.43 8.89 4.28
N ASP A 62 3.69 8.04 4.97
CA ASP A 62 3.51 8.16 6.42
C ASP A 62 4.84 7.88 7.14
N THR A 63 5.40 8.93 7.74
CA THR A 63 6.64 8.82 8.52
C THR A 63 6.42 8.31 9.95
N GLY A 64 5.17 8.07 10.32
CA GLY A 64 4.73 7.58 11.61
C GLY A 64 4.61 8.67 12.68
N SER A 65 3.66 8.46 13.57
CA SER A 65 3.42 9.31 14.75
C SER A 65 4.00 8.67 16.00
N SER A 66 4.69 9.46 16.83
CA SER A 66 5.26 8.98 18.10
C SER A 66 4.15 8.72 19.13
N LEU A 67 4.23 7.57 19.83
CA LEU A 67 3.30 7.18 20.90
C LEU A 67 3.87 7.38 22.31
N GLY A 68 5.02 8.05 22.44
CA GLY A 68 5.62 8.41 23.73
C GLY A 68 6.16 7.25 24.57
N GLY A 69 6.02 5.99 24.14
CA GLY A 69 6.58 4.81 24.84
C GLY A 69 5.73 4.28 25.98
N GLN A 70 4.40 4.43 25.90
CA GLN A 70 3.46 3.75 26.79
C GLN A 70 3.56 2.23 26.62
N SER A 71 3.18 1.45 27.65
CA SER A 71 3.17 0.00 27.57
C SER A 71 2.12 -0.47 26.58
N ALA A 72 2.51 -1.31 25.64
CA ALA A 72 1.58 -1.93 24.72
C ALA A 72 0.63 -2.90 25.47
N PRO A 73 -0.65 -2.99 25.09
CA PRO A 73 -1.59 -3.96 25.63
C PRO A 73 -1.09 -5.39 25.46
N ASP A 74 -1.13 -6.22 26.51
CA ASP A 74 -0.74 -7.64 26.40
C ASP A 74 -1.92 -8.46 25.83
N ILE A 75 -2.06 -8.44 24.53
CA ILE A 75 -3.06 -9.23 23.81
C ILE A 75 -2.73 -10.73 23.91
N ARG A 76 -3.77 -11.57 24.07
CA ARG A 76 -3.65 -13.03 24.15
C ARG A 76 -4.61 -13.67 23.17
N LEU A 77 -4.06 -14.20 22.08
CA LEU A 77 -4.78 -14.70 20.93
C LEU A 77 -4.18 -16.06 20.49
N VAL A 78 -4.60 -16.58 19.37
CA VAL A 78 -4.00 -17.76 18.70
C VAL A 78 -3.48 -17.35 17.33
N ASN A 79 -2.36 -17.93 16.89
CA ASN A 79 -1.84 -17.68 15.56
C ASN A 79 -2.49 -18.59 14.50
N GLN A 80 -2.09 -18.43 13.23
CA GLN A 80 -2.57 -19.24 12.10
C GLN A 80 -2.31 -20.74 12.22
N PHE A 81 -1.51 -21.17 13.19
CA PHE A 81 -1.27 -22.58 13.51
C PHE A 81 -2.07 -23.07 14.71
N GLY A 82 -2.93 -22.24 15.29
CA GLY A 82 -3.69 -22.55 16.49
C GLY A 82 -2.91 -22.47 17.81
N GLN A 83 -1.68 -21.96 17.75
CA GLN A 83 -0.81 -21.81 18.93
C GLN A 83 -1.19 -20.57 19.72
N ARG A 84 -1.26 -20.69 21.06
CA ARG A 84 -1.52 -19.55 21.96
C ARG A 84 -0.33 -18.58 21.94
N MET A 85 -0.61 -17.33 21.70
CA MET A 85 0.38 -16.25 21.63
C MET A 85 -0.01 -15.12 22.57
N ALA A 86 1.00 -14.52 23.19
CA ALA A 86 0.84 -13.28 23.96
C ALA A 86 1.91 -12.27 23.49
N LEU A 87 1.56 -10.99 23.42
CA LEU A 87 2.51 -9.96 23.00
C LEU A 87 3.74 -9.90 23.92
N SER A 88 3.56 -10.19 25.21
CA SER A 88 4.63 -10.25 26.19
C SER A 88 5.70 -11.32 25.91
N GLN A 89 5.40 -12.36 25.12
CA GLN A 89 6.39 -13.39 24.71
C GLN A 89 7.50 -12.85 23.81
N PHE A 90 7.27 -11.69 23.19
CA PHE A 90 8.21 -11.08 22.26
C PHE A 90 9.12 -10.02 22.92
N ARG A 91 9.15 -9.96 24.25
CA ARG A 91 10.13 -9.12 24.97
C ARG A 91 11.55 -9.45 24.50
N GLY A 92 12.37 -8.42 24.32
CA GLY A 92 13.72 -8.54 23.73
C GLY A 92 13.77 -8.41 22.21
N LYS A 93 12.62 -8.46 21.52
CA LYS A 93 12.50 -8.17 20.09
C LYS A 93 11.73 -6.88 19.84
N VAL A 94 12.03 -6.21 18.74
CA VAL A 94 11.13 -5.19 18.20
C VAL A 94 9.97 -5.91 17.54
N VAL A 95 8.75 -5.49 17.85
CA VAL A 95 7.53 -6.03 17.23
C VAL A 95 6.96 -5.01 16.25
N VAL A 96 6.68 -5.45 15.04
CA VAL A 96 5.89 -4.71 14.05
C VAL A 96 4.53 -5.40 13.97
N LEU A 97 3.48 -4.70 14.41
CA LEU A 97 2.14 -5.24 14.57
C LEU A 97 1.16 -4.45 13.71
N ALA A 98 0.43 -5.12 12.84
CA ALA A 98 -0.63 -4.53 12.02
C ALA A 98 -1.99 -5.15 12.34
N PHE A 99 -3.06 -4.34 12.21
CA PHE A 99 -4.43 -4.83 12.21
C PHE A 99 -4.86 -5.07 10.76
N VAL A 100 -5.30 -6.29 10.48
CA VAL A 100 -5.47 -6.81 9.10
C VAL A 100 -6.81 -7.52 9.01
N ASP A 101 -7.63 -7.17 8.03
CA ASP A 101 -8.79 -7.96 7.66
C ASP A 101 -8.33 -9.23 6.90
N SER A 102 -8.63 -10.41 7.45
CA SER A 102 -8.24 -11.70 6.88
C SER A 102 -8.86 -12.02 5.50
N GLN A 103 -9.81 -11.21 5.04
CA GLN A 103 -10.44 -11.31 3.72
C GLN A 103 -10.16 -10.10 2.83
N CYS A 104 -9.33 -9.16 3.27
CA CYS A 104 -8.95 -7.99 2.50
C CYS A 104 -8.02 -8.38 1.34
N THR A 105 -8.37 -7.95 0.14
CA THR A 105 -7.59 -8.18 -1.09
C THR A 105 -6.92 -6.89 -1.62
N THR A 106 -7.01 -5.79 -0.87
CA THR A 106 -6.60 -4.46 -1.33
C THR A 106 -5.43 -3.90 -0.52
N ILE A 107 -5.73 -3.14 0.53
CA ILE A 107 -4.73 -2.41 1.29
C ILE A 107 -3.95 -3.30 2.29
N CYS A 108 -4.58 -4.35 2.82
CA CYS A 108 -3.92 -5.19 3.81
C CYS A 108 -2.72 -5.96 3.23
N PRO A 109 -2.77 -6.49 1.99
CA PRO A 109 -1.59 -7.04 1.33
C PRO A 109 -0.44 -6.05 1.22
N LEU A 110 -0.70 -4.78 0.88
CA LEU A 110 0.33 -3.74 0.79
C LEU A 110 1.04 -3.56 2.13
N THR A 111 0.28 -3.47 3.20
CA THR A 111 0.81 -3.32 4.56
C THR A 111 1.68 -4.52 4.95
N THR A 112 1.19 -5.73 4.72
CA THR A 112 1.91 -6.95 5.13
C THR A 112 3.19 -7.16 4.33
N VAL A 113 3.18 -6.83 3.05
CA VAL A 113 4.37 -6.88 2.20
C VAL A 113 5.40 -5.85 2.65
N SER A 114 4.99 -4.62 2.96
CA SER A 114 5.88 -3.58 3.50
C SER A 114 6.53 -4.02 4.82
N MET A 115 5.80 -4.73 5.69
CA MET A 115 6.34 -5.28 6.94
C MET A 115 7.44 -6.32 6.68
N VAL A 116 7.19 -7.27 5.78
CA VAL A 116 8.16 -8.32 5.41
C VAL A 116 9.41 -7.71 4.80
N GLU A 117 9.24 -6.78 3.88
CA GLU A 117 10.35 -6.09 3.24
C GLU A 117 11.15 -5.26 4.23
N ALA A 118 10.49 -4.55 5.15
CA ALA A 118 11.17 -3.83 6.22
C ALA A 118 12.06 -4.75 7.06
N LYS A 119 11.57 -5.94 7.40
CA LYS A 119 12.38 -6.96 8.11
C LYS A 119 13.57 -7.43 7.28
N GLN A 120 13.41 -7.60 5.98
CA GLN A 120 14.48 -8.02 5.07
C GLN A 120 15.57 -6.94 4.92
N LEU A 121 15.17 -5.65 4.87
CA LEU A 121 16.11 -4.54 4.83
C LEU A 121 17.06 -4.48 6.04
N LEU A 122 16.67 -5.10 7.15
CA LEU A 122 17.50 -5.21 8.35
C LEU A 122 18.56 -6.32 8.27
N GLY A 123 18.55 -7.16 7.23
CA GLY A 123 19.48 -8.27 7.05
C GLY A 123 19.50 -9.20 8.27
N ALA A 124 20.67 -9.52 8.80
CA ALA A 124 20.82 -10.40 9.97
C ALA A 124 20.10 -9.86 11.22
N ALA A 125 19.97 -8.53 11.37
CA ALA A 125 19.25 -7.92 12.48
C ALA A 125 17.73 -8.17 12.43
N GLY A 126 17.18 -8.57 11.28
CA GLY A 126 15.79 -8.99 11.12
C GLY A 126 15.39 -10.16 12.02
N SER A 127 16.35 -10.98 12.48
CA SER A 127 16.10 -12.06 13.47
C SER A 127 15.62 -11.52 14.82
N ARG A 128 15.90 -10.26 15.14
CA ARG A 128 15.47 -9.54 16.34
C ARG A 128 14.10 -8.84 16.16
N VAL A 129 13.44 -9.07 15.05
CA VAL A 129 12.14 -8.45 14.72
C VAL A 129 11.08 -9.54 14.59
N GLN A 130 9.97 -9.32 15.28
CA GLN A 130 8.76 -10.13 15.14
C GLN A 130 7.71 -9.36 14.35
N LEU A 131 7.16 -9.99 13.33
CA LEU A 131 6.01 -9.46 12.60
C LEU A 131 4.74 -10.11 13.12
N LEU A 132 3.72 -9.32 13.42
CA LEU A 132 2.42 -9.77 13.89
C LEU A 132 1.30 -9.13 13.09
N GLY A 133 0.34 -9.94 12.65
CA GLY A 133 -0.98 -9.48 12.26
C GLY A 133 -1.97 -9.71 13.41
N VAL A 134 -2.94 -8.85 13.57
CA VAL A 134 -4.12 -9.07 14.43
C VAL A 134 -5.35 -8.95 13.58
N ASP A 135 -6.18 -9.97 13.59
CA ASP A 135 -7.38 -10.02 12.75
C ASP A 135 -8.36 -8.90 13.13
N ALA A 136 -8.74 -8.13 12.12
CA ALA A 136 -9.71 -7.04 12.21
C ALA A 136 -11.04 -7.37 11.50
N ASN A 137 -11.25 -8.63 11.06
CA ASN A 137 -12.49 -9.05 10.43
C ASN A 137 -13.41 -9.75 11.42
N PRO A 138 -14.55 -9.13 11.86
CA PRO A 138 -15.47 -9.78 12.78
C PRO A 138 -16.27 -10.94 12.18
N ARG A 139 -16.16 -11.19 10.87
CA ARG A 139 -16.90 -12.25 10.15
C ARG A 139 -16.04 -13.45 9.81
N ALA A 140 -14.70 -13.33 9.88
CA ALA A 140 -13.75 -14.36 9.47
C ALA A 140 -12.65 -14.50 10.54
N THR A 141 -13.04 -14.99 11.74
CA THR A 141 -12.17 -15.03 12.93
C THR A 141 -11.56 -16.40 13.20
N SER A 142 -11.71 -17.35 12.27
CA SER A 142 -11.19 -18.70 12.49
C SER A 142 -9.68 -18.78 12.19
N VAL A 143 -9.01 -19.77 12.78
CA VAL A 143 -7.61 -20.09 12.45
C VAL A 143 -7.44 -20.40 10.95
N SER A 144 -8.46 -21.00 10.33
CA SER A 144 -8.45 -21.27 8.88
C SER A 144 -8.48 -20.00 8.04
N ASP A 145 -9.18 -18.94 8.48
CA ASP A 145 -9.25 -17.68 7.73
C ASP A 145 -7.89 -16.99 7.71
N VAL A 146 -7.28 -16.82 8.88
CA VAL A 146 -5.95 -16.18 8.97
C VAL A 146 -4.85 -17.05 8.33
N MET A 147 -4.99 -18.36 8.32
CA MET A 147 -4.10 -19.26 7.58
C MET A 147 -4.31 -19.12 6.07
N ALA A 148 -5.56 -19.00 5.59
CA ALA A 148 -5.88 -18.80 4.17
C ALA A 148 -5.26 -17.51 3.65
N TYR A 149 -5.42 -16.40 4.38
CA TYR A 149 -4.75 -15.15 4.08
C TYR A 149 -3.22 -15.31 4.01
N SER A 150 -2.62 -15.91 5.05
CA SER A 150 -1.17 -16.09 5.10
C SER A 150 -0.64 -16.94 3.93
N ARG A 151 -1.42 -17.92 3.47
CA ARG A 151 -1.06 -18.74 2.28
C ARG A 151 -1.19 -17.94 0.99
N ALA A 152 -2.31 -17.23 0.82
CA ALA A 152 -2.57 -16.44 -0.38
C ALA A 152 -1.46 -15.41 -0.65
N HIS A 153 -0.92 -14.82 0.42
CA HIS A 153 0.10 -13.77 0.35
C HIS A 153 1.54 -14.25 0.66
N GLY A 154 1.80 -15.57 0.72
CA GLY A 154 3.15 -16.13 0.94
C GLY A 154 3.74 -15.83 2.33
N LEU A 155 2.90 -15.58 3.32
CA LEU A 155 3.28 -15.08 4.64
C LEU A 155 3.37 -16.19 5.71
N VAL A 156 3.04 -17.45 5.42
CA VAL A 156 2.88 -18.54 6.40
C VAL A 156 4.02 -18.61 7.41
N ASN A 157 5.27 -18.45 6.95
CA ASN A 157 6.48 -18.52 7.77
C ASN A 157 7.17 -17.16 7.96
N GLN A 158 6.51 -16.07 7.61
CA GLN A 158 7.09 -14.72 7.69
C GLN A 158 6.63 -13.96 8.94
N TRP A 159 5.45 -14.30 9.45
CA TRP A 159 4.80 -13.62 10.56
C TRP A 159 3.93 -14.57 11.39
N ASP A 160 3.32 -14.06 12.47
CA ASP A 160 2.21 -14.69 13.14
C ASP A 160 0.95 -13.84 12.94
N PHE A 161 -0.09 -14.44 12.33
CA PHE A 161 -1.38 -13.79 12.16
C PHE A 161 -2.32 -14.27 13.26
N LEU A 162 -2.63 -13.37 14.16
CA LEU A 162 -3.33 -13.64 15.42
C LEU A 162 -4.84 -13.46 15.24
N THR A 163 -5.60 -14.45 15.69
CA THR A 163 -7.06 -14.42 15.79
C THR A 163 -7.53 -14.97 17.12
N GLY A 164 -8.83 -15.01 17.35
CA GLY A 164 -9.41 -15.54 18.58
C GLY A 164 -10.91 -15.38 18.63
N THR A 165 -11.49 -15.55 19.82
CA THR A 165 -12.91 -15.29 20.01
C THR A 165 -13.22 -13.80 19.87
N MET A 166 -14.45 -13.45 19.49
CA MET A 166 -14.87 -12.06 19.37
C MET A 166 -14.56 -11.20 20.61
N PRO A 167 -14.81 -11.66 21.86
CA PRO A 167 -14.42 -10.89 23.04
C PRO A 167 -12.91 -10.62 23.12
N GLN A 168 -12.06 -11.59 22.72
CA GLN A 168 -10.61 -11.44 22.70
C GLN A 168 -10.16 -10.43 21.62
N LEU A 169 -10.71 -10.54 20.41
CA LEU A 169 -10.41 -9.59 19.33
C LEU A 169 -10.87 -8.18 19.67
N GLN A 170 -12.09 -8.03 20.20
CA GLN A 170 -12.59 -6.73 20.66
C GLN A 170 -11.74 -6.13 21.79
N ALA A 171 -11.20 -6.96 22.69
CA ALA A 171 -10.27 -6.50 23.71
C ALA A 171 -8.95 -5.99 23.10
N ALA A 172 -8.42 -6.69 22.10
CA ALA A 172 -7.24 -6.26 21.36
C ALA A 172 -7.51 -4.94 20.60
N TRP A 173 -8.62 -4.85 19.87
CA TRP A 173 -9.00 -3.64 19.15
C TRP A 173 -9.15 -2.43 20.07
N ARG A 174 -9.85 -2.59 21.19
CA ARG A 174 -9.98 -1.50 22.20
C ARG A 174 -8.61 -1.11 22.77
N GLY A 175 -7.77 -2.09 23.07
CA GLY A 175 -6.45 -1.84 23.65
C GLY A 175 -5.56 -0.98 22.76
N PHE A 176 -5.61 -1.22 21.45
CA PHE A 176 -4.86 -0.48 20.43
C PHE A 176 -5.67 0.65 19.76
N HIS A 177 -6.85 0.98 20.28
CA HIS A 177 -7.72 2.03 19.72
C HIS A 177 -8.13 1.81 18.26
N ILE A 178 -8.33 0.55 17.88
CA ILE A 178 -8.76 0.18 16.52
C ILE A 178 -10.29 0.21 16.48
N ALA A 179 -10.84 1.05 15.63
CA ALA A 179 -12.25 0.99 15.26
C ALA A 179 -12.45 -0.12 14.23
N VAL A 180 -13.48 -0.93 14.41
CA VAL A 180 -13.92 -1.95 13.44
C VAL A 180 -15.41 -1.81 13.25
N GLN A 181 -15.85 -1.63 12.00
CA GLN A 181 -17.24 -1.41 11.64
C GLN A 181 -17.62 -2.25 10.43
N ILE A 182 -18.90 -2.62 10.36
CA ILE A 182 -19.46 -3.23 9.16
C ILE A 182 -20.32 -2.18 8.48
N GLN A 183 -19.87 -1.70 7.33
CA GLN A 183 -20.60 -0.71 6.52
C GLN A 183 -20.96 -1.30 5.17
N ARG A 184 -22.26 -1.25 4.82
CA ARG A 184 -22.78 -1.72 3.53
C ARG A 184 -22.27 -3.10 3.07
N GLY A 185 -21.95 -3.97 4.05
CA GLY A 185 -21.45 -5.32 3.76
C GLY A 185 -19.93 -5.44 3.73
N THR A 186 -19.18 -4.36 3.70
CA THR A 186 -17.72 -4.32 3.81
C THR A 186 -17.25 -4.16 5.26
N ILE A 187 -16.05 -4.61 5.54
CA ILE A 187 -15.38 -4.35 6.80
C ILE A 187 -14.59 -3.05 6.64
N ASP A 188 -14.86 -2.11 7.52
CA ASP A 188 -14.08 -0.89 7.67
C ASP A 188 -13.39 -0.91 9.03
N HIS A 189 -12.08 -0.78 9.04
CA HIS A 189 -11.30 -0.76 10.28
C HIS A 189 -10.16 0.25 10.21
N THR A 190 -9.68 0.72 11.37
CA THR A 190 -8.51 1.59 11.42
C THR A 190 -7.28 0.85 10.87
N PRO A 191 -6.71 1.28 9.75
CA PRO A 191 -5.56 0.62 9.12
C PRO A 191 -4.26 1.07 9.81
N ALA A 192 -4.00 0.54 11.01
CA ALA A 192 -2.87 0.94 11.84
C ALA A 192 -1.79 -0.14 11.90
N LEU A 193 -0.52 0.31 11.83
CA LEU A 193 0.68 -0.48 12.05
C LEU A 193 1.46 0.14 13.21
N PHE A 194 1.77 -0.67 14.22
CA PHE A 194 2.50 -0.26 15.41
C PHE A 194 3.93 -0.81 15.39
N VAL A 195 4.88 0.02 15.82
CA VAL A 195 6.24 -0.42 16.16
C VAL A 195 6.39 -0.36 17.67
N ILE A 196 6.67 -1.53 18.27
CA ILE A 196 6.78 -1.76 19.70
C ILE A 196 8.24 -2.14 20.01
N ASP A 197 8.84 -1.50 20.99
CA ASP A 197 10.25 -1.73 21.34
C ASP A 197 10.47 -3.07 22.10
N PRO A 198 11.73 -3.48 22.31
CA PRO A 198 12.06 -4.71 23.04
C PRO A 198 11.54 -4.75 24.49
N GLN A 199 11.25 -3.61 25.08
CA GLN A 199 10.64 -3.49 26.41
C GLN A 199 9.11 -3.59 26.34
N GLY A 200 8.54 -3.72 25.13
CA GLY A 200 7.09 -3.79 24.87
C GLY A 200 6.37 -2.47 25.03
N ARG A 201 7.04 -1.40 24.67
CA ARG A 201 6.46 -0.05 24.69
C ARG A 201 6.13 0.38 23.27
N GLU A 202 4.96 0.94 23.08
CA GLU A 202 4.54 1.52 21.80
C GLU A 202 5.37 2.75 21.47
N ARG A 203 6.06 2.70 20.36
CA ARG A 203 6.99 3.77 19.95
C ARG A 203 6.45 4.60 18.79
N THR A 204 5.80 3.96 17.86
CA THR A 204 5.32 4.62 16.65
C THR A 204 4.07 3.93 16.15
N VAL A 205 3.11 4.71 15.64
CA VAL A 205 1.99 4.22 14.85
C VAL A 205 2.08 4.83 13.45
N TYR A 206 1.82 4.01 12.45
CA TYR A 206 1.57 4.41 11.07
C TYR A 206 0.10 4.15 10.81
N LEU A 207 -0.60 5.16 10.34
CA LEU A 207 -1.94 5.01 9.84
C LEU A 207 -1.79 4.73 8.33
N THR A 208 -1.70 3.46 8.00
CA THR A 208 -1.46 2.99 6.64
C THR A 208 -2.68 3.26 5.74
N GLN A 209 -3.33 4.38 5.97
CA GLN A 209 -4.34 4.86 5.04
C GLN A 209 -3.65 5.00 3.70
N MET A 210 -4.26 4.45 2.69
CA MET A 210 -4.13 4.63 1.25
C MET A 210 -3.28 5.84 0.78
N ASN A 211 -2.26 6.21 1.55
CA ASN A 211 -1.22 7.11 1.13
C ASN A 211 -0.27 6.26 0.29
N TYR A 212 -0.55 6.16 -0.94
CA TYR A 212 0.05 5.44 -2.05
C TYR A 212 1.58 5.60 -2.11
N ALA A 213 2.21 5.37 -0.96
CA ALA A 213 3.62 5.16 -0.87
C ALA A 213 3.94 3.83 -1.54
N SER A 214 4.93 3.80 -2.36
CA SER A 214 5.44 2.53 -2.84
C SER A 214 5.76 1.64 -1.63
N ILE A 215 5.54 0.36 -1.75
CA ILE A 215 5.90 -0.64 -0.73
C ILE A 215 7.33 -0.40 -0.24
N THR A 216 8.24 -0.13 -1.17
CA THR A 216 9.65 0.15 -0.88
C THR A 216 9.82 1.35 0.04
N GLN A 217 9.12 2.44 -0.19
CA GLN A 217 9.23 3.63 0.65
C GLN A 217 8.64 3.37 2.03
N ALA A 218 7.47 2.73 2.11
CA ALA A 218 6.86 2.33 3.38
C ALA A 218 7.79 1.37 4.14
N ALA A 219 8.34 0.36 3.47
CA ALA A 219 9.27 -0.58 4.07
C ALA A 219 10.55 0.10 4.58
N GLN A 220 11.11 1.06 3.85
CA GLN A 220 12.29 1.81 4.27
C GLN A 220 12.02 2.64 5.53
N VAL A 221 10.88 3.32 5.59
CA VAL A 221 10.48 4.11 6.76
C VAL A 221 10.29 3.22 7.99
N ILE A 222 9.58 2.10 7.85
CA ILE A 222 9.38 1.12 8.92
C ILE A 222 10.74 0.53 9.34
N ALA A 223 11.59 0.11 8.39
CA ALA A 223 12.89 -0.47 8.68
C ALA A 223 13.83 0.51 9.39
N ALA A 224 13.87 1.78 8.98
CA ALA A 224 14.65 2.83 9.63
C ALA A 224 14.20 3.03 11.07
N ARG A 225 12.88 3.04 11.31
CA ARG A 225 12.34 3.13 12.67
C ARG A 225 12.70 1.92 13.51
N VAL A 226 12.55 0.72 12.98
CA VAL A 226 12.92 -0.53 13.67
C VAL A 226 14.42 -0.54 13.99
N ALA A 227 15.27 -0.20 13.01
CA ALA A 227 16.73 -0.12 13.20
C ALA A 227 17.11 0.81 14.34
N SER A 228 16.44 1.97 14.48
CA SER A 228 16.67 2.92 15.56
C SER A 228 16.34 2.39 16.96
N LEU A 229 15.58 1.30 17.07
CA LEU A 229 15.21 0.64 18.32
C LEU A 229 16.03 -0.61 18.62
N LEU A 230 16.82 -1.07 17.66
CA LEU A 230 17.69 -2.23 17.82
C LEU A 230 19.06 -1.82 18.36
N PRO A 231 19.71 -2.67 19.18
CA PRO A 231 21.09 -2.42 19.64
C PRO A 231 22.05 -2.25 18.45
N GLY A 232 22.89 -1.23 18.52
CA GLY A 232 23.89 -0.93 17.50
C GLY A 232 23.34 -0.25 16.25
N HIS A 233 22.05 0.08 16.21
CA HIS A 233 21.40 0.79 15.09
C HIS A 233 21.86 0.25 13.73
N PRO A 234 21.52 -1.01 13.39
CA PRO A 234 22.06 -1.66 12.20
C PRO A 234 21.74 -0.86 10.94
N PRO A 235 22.70 -0.76 9.99
CA PRO A 235 22.44 -0.12 8.71
C PRO A 235 21.44 -0.96 7.92
N LEU A 236 20.61 -0.29 7.11
CA LEU A 236 19.70 -0.97 6.20
C LEU A 236 20.46 -1.50 4.99
N ALA A 237 20.11 -2.71 4.57
CA ALA A 237 20.62 -3.29 3.34
C ALA A 237 20.17 -2.46 2.14
N LYS A 238 21.04 -2.32 1.14
CA LYS A 238 20.62 -1.78 -0.16
C LYS A 238 19.70 -2.80 -0.82
N ARG A 239 18.54 -2.36 -1.25
CA ARG A 239 17.59 -3.21 -1.94
C ARG A 239 18.12 -3.63 -3.30
N SER A 240 18.17 -4.92 -3.59
CA SER A 240 18.61 -5.45 -4.88
C SER A 240 17.47 -5.77 -5.84
N SER A 241 16.26 -6.02 -5.40
CA SER A 241 15.05 -6.23 -6.23
C SER A 241 13.90 -6.79 -5.39
N LEU A 242 12.67 -6.77 -5.94
CA LEU A 242 11.45 -7.41 -5.42
C LEU A 242 11.52 -8.95 -5.41
N ALA A 243 12.67 -9.53 -5.09
CA ALA A 243 12.89 -10.97 -5.15
C ALA A 243 12.15 -11.77 -4.07
N PHE A 244 11.44 -11.09 -3.15
CA PHE A 244 10.91 -11.78 -1.97
C PHE A 244 9.52 -12.39 -2.15
N ILE A 245 8.81 -12.09 -3.21
CA ILE A 245 7.58 -12.81 -3.54
C ILE A 245 7.99 -14.14 -4.20
N SER A 246 8.66 -14.98 -3.41
CA SER A 246 8.94 -16.34 -3.79
C SER A 246 7.63 -17.12 -3.71
N GLY A 247 7.31 -17.86 -4.74
CA GLY A 247 6.13 -18.73 -4.76
C GLY A 247 4.99 -18.29 -5.66
N LEU A 248 5.14 -17.18 -6.41
CA LEU A 248 4.21 -16.92 -7.49
C LEU A 248 4.35 -18.00 -8.54
N THR A 249 3.31 -18.81 -8.66
CA THR A 249 3.18 -19.74 -9.77
C THR A 249 3.23 -18.96 -11.08
N PRO A 250 3.75 -19.58 -12.18
CA PRO A 250 3.65 -18.97 -13.50
C PRO A 250 2.22 -18.51 -13.76
N ALA A 251 2.08 -17.35 -14.40
CA ALA A 251 0.77 -16.81 -14.73
C ALA A 251 -0.05 -17.84 -15.50
N LYS A 252 -1.17 -18.25 -14.91
CA LYS A 252 -2.13 -19.12 -15.58
C LYS A 252 -2.86 -18.31 -16.66
N GLN A 253 -3.35 -18.99 -17.68
CA GLN A 253 -4.24 -18.34 -18.64
C GLN A 253 -5.53 -17.93 -17.94
N VAL A 254 -5.89 -16.66 -18.08
CA VAL A 254 -7.11 -16.08 -17.54
C VAL A 254 -7.70 -15.13 -18.56
N THR A 255 -9.03 -15.11 -18.66
CA THR A 255 -9.76 -14.16 -19.51
C THR A 255 -10.54 -13.22 -18.61
N LEU A 256 -10.27 -11.93 -18.75
CA LEU A 256 -10.86 -10.86 -17.98
C LEU A 256 -11.84 -10.05 -18.85
N PRO A 257 -12.87 -9.43 -18.25
CA PRO A 257 -13.69 -8.44 -18.95
C PRO A 257 -12.86 -7.25 -19.38
N GLY A 258 -13.01 -6.84 -20.63
CA GLY A 258 -12.36 -5.64 -21.16
C GLY A 258 -13.12 -4.37 -20.77
N VAL A 259 -12.37 -3.27 -20.64
CA VAL A 259 -12.93 -1.95 -20.32
C VAL A 259 -12.76 -1.03 -21.53
N PRO A 260 -13.84 -0.47 -22.10
CA PRO A 260 -15.24 -0.50 -21.66
C PRO A 260 -16.00 -1.75 -22.09
N SER A 261 -15.43 -2.62 -22.92
CA SER A 261 -16.12 -3.82 -23.45
C SER A 261 -15.14 -4.85 -23.99
N GLY A 262 -15.65 -6.04 -24.33
CA GLY A 262 -14.86 -7.14 -24.86
C GLY A 262 -14.20 -7.98 -23.78
N THR A 263 -13.14 -8.69 -24.13
CA THR A 263 -12.35 -9.53 -23.22
C THR A 263 -10.87 -9.38 -23.50
N VAL A 264 -10.06 -9.59 -22.46
CA VAL A 264 -8.59 -9.58 -22.53
C VAL A 264 -8.07 -10.88 -21.91
N THR A 265 -7.25 -11.60 -22.64
CA THR A 265 -6.63 -12.83 -22.14
C THR A 265 -5.19 -12.56 -21.74
N LEU A 266 -4.84 -12.97 -20.53
CA LEU A 266 -3.49 -12.95 -19.96
C LEU A 266 -3.01 -14.40 -19.77
N GLY A 267 -1.70 -14.60 -19.74
CA GLY A 267 -1.08 -15.90 -19.49
C GLY A 267 -0.06 -16.31 -20.56
N PRO A 268 0.29 -17.60 -20.65
CA PRO A 268 1.24 -18.11 -21.64
C PRO A 268 0.82 -17.82 -23.08
N GLY A 269 1.77 -17.67 -23.97
CA GLY A 269 1.58 -17.43 -25.41
C GLY A 269 2.52 -16.35 -25.94
N GLN A 270 2.22 -15.10 -25.70
CA GLN A 270 3.08 -13.97 -26.10
C GLN A 270 3.63 -13.26 -24.88
N PRO A 271 4.88 -12.76 -24.92
CA PRO A 271 5.39 -11.92 -23.85
C PRO A 271 4.49 -10.69 -23.64
N ARG A 272 4.28 -10.32 -22.39
CA ARG A 272 3.42 -9.19 -22.03
C ARG A 272 4.05 -8.33 -20.95
N LEU A 273 3.94 -7.02 -21.14
CA LEU A 273 4.04 -6.06 -20.04
C LEU A 273 2.63 -5.84 -19.50
N VAL A 274 2.39 -6.21 -18.27
CA VAL A 274 1.10 -6.01 -17.60
C VAL A 274 1.26 -4.90 -16.58
N MET A 275 0.39 -3.90 -16.62
CA MET A 275 0.34 -2.82 -15.65
C MET A 275 -0.96 -2.94 -14.86
N PHE A 276 -0.87 -3.05 -13.55
CA PHE A 276 -2.01 -2.96 -12.64
C PHE A 276 -2.17 -1.53 -12.15
N PHE A 277 -3.41 -1.06 -12.11
CA PHE A 277 -3.76 0.27 -11.64
C PHE A 277 -5.16 0.30 -11.03
N ALA A 278 -5.49 1.41 -10.37
CA ALA A 278 -6.85 1.77 -10.00
C ALA A 278 -7.08 3.27 -10.23
N THR A 279 -8.32 3.69 -10.41
CA THR A 279 -8.62 5.08 -10.75
C THR A 279 -8.43 6.04 -9.59
N TRP A 280 -8.56 5.57 -8.35
CA TRP A 280 -8.32 6.36 -7.16
C TRP A 280 -6.86 6.85 -7.04
N VAL A 281 -5.89 6.19 -7.71
CA VAL A 281 -4.49 6.65 -7.80
C VAL A 281 -4.40 8.06 -8.43
N ALA A 282 -5.43 8.50 -9.16
CA ALA A 282 -5.52 9.86 -9.67
C ALA A 282 -5.54 10.95 -8.58
N GLU A 283 -5.90 10.61 -7.36
CA GLU A 283 -5.91 11.53 -6.22
C GLU A 283 -4.50 11.91 -5.75
N THR A 284 -3.51 11.07 -6.05
CA THR A 284 -2.14 11.20 -5.56
C THR A 284 -1.09 11.27 -6.68
N SER A 285 -1.49 11.01 -7.92
CA SER A 285 -0.59 11.05 -9.09
C SER A 285 -1.32 11.56 -10.31
N ASP A 286 -0.56 12.00 -11.33
CA ASP A 286 -1.13 12.31 -12.64
C ASP A 286 -1.38 11.01 -13.44
N LEU A 287 -2.32 10.20 -12.95
CA LEU A 287 -2.71 8.94 -13.60
C LEU A 287 -3.06 9.15 -15.08
N ARG A 288 -3.77 10.26 -15.41
CA ARG A 288 -4.14 10.58 -16.79
C ARG A 288 -2.91 10.72 -17.70
N ALA A 289 -1.94 11.54 -17.31
CA ALA A 289 -0.72 11.72 -18.09
C ALA A 289 0.06 10.41 -18.22
N HIS A 290 0.16 9.62 -17.18
CA HIS A 290 0.84 8.34 -17.18
C HIS A 290 0.18 7.34 -18.13
N LEU A 291 -1.14 7.16 -18.05
CA LEU A 291 -1.87 6.27 -18.97
C LEU A 291 -1.70 6.70 -20.45
N LEU A 292 -1.79 8.00 -20.72
CA LEU A 292 -1.61 8.51 -22.08
C LEU A 292 -0.16 8.38 -22.58
N ALA A 293 0.84 8.55 -21.70
CA ALA A 293 2.25 8.36 -22.04
C ALA A 293 2.55 6.92 -22.48
N LEU A 294 1.90 5.92 -21.87
CA LEU A 294 2.04 4.52 -22.25
C LEU A 294 1.56 4.21 -23.67
N ASN A 295 0.80 5.10 -24.32
CA ASN A 295 0.49 4.98 -25.73
C ASN A 295 1.74 4.96 -26.64
N SER A 296 2.86 5.59 -26.22
CA SER A 296 4.12 5.54 -26.96
C SER A 296 4.79 4.17 -26.87
N TYR A 297 4.80 3.56 -25.67
CA TYR A 297 5.23 2.18 -25.49
C TYR A 297 4.38 1.21 -26.35
N ALA A 298 3.06 1.35 -26.29
CA ALA A 298 2.15 0.50 -27.06
C ALA A 298 2.37 0.62 -28.58
N ARG A 299 2.74 1.80 -29.08
CA ARG A 299 3.14 1.97 -30.50
C ARG A 299 4.42 1.21 -30.82
N ALA A 300 5.45 1.31 -29.98
CA ALA A 300 6.71 0.58 -30.16
C ALA A 300 6.48 -0.94 -30.12
N ALA A 301 5.64 -1.42 -29.22
CA ALA A 301 5.27 -2.85 -29.10
C ALA A 301 4.57 -3.40 -30.36
N ARG A 302 3.76 -2.61 -31.05
CA ARG A 302 3.10 -3.03 -32.32
C ARG A 302 4.07 -3.34 -33.45
N HIS A 303 5.26 -2.78 -33.41
CA HIS A 303 6.31 -3.06 -34.41
C HIS A 303 7.15 -4.29 -34.06
N GLY A 304 6.70 -5.12 -33.12
CA GLY A 304 7.33 -6.40 -32.75
C GLY A 304 8.66 -6.27 -32.00
N ARG A 305 9.01 -5.06 -31.56
CA ARG A 305 10.29 -4.80 -30.85
C ARG A 305 10.17 -4.97 -29.33
N LEU A 306 8.95 -4.97 -28.80
CA LEU A 306 8.66 -5.01 -27.37
C LEU A 306 7.46 -5.93 -27.09
N PRO A 307 7.39 -6.52 -25.89
CA PRO A 307 6.17 -7.21 -25.41
C PRO A 307 4.95 -6.29 -25.46
N GLY A 308 3.80 -6.85 -25.84
CA GLY A 308 2.55 -6.09 -25.87
C GLY A 308 2.16 -5.61 -24.47
N LEU A 309 1.66 -4.38 -24.38
CA LEU A 309 1.15 -3.81 -23.11
C LEU A 309 -0.31 -4.17 -22.89
N VAL A 310 -0.65 -4.53 -21.67
CA VAL A 310 -2.01 -4.66 -21.16
C VAL A 310 -2.09 -3.91 -19.83
N ALA A 311 -3.13 -3.10 -19.64
CA ALA A 311 -3.44 -2.55 -18.34
C ALA A 311 -4.57 -3.36 -17.68
N VAL A 312 -4.49 -3.54 -16.37
CA VAL A 312 -5.51 -4.23 -15.57
C VAL A 312 -5.94 -3.29 -14.46
N ASP A 313 -7.21 -2.94 -14.48
CA ASP A 313 -7.87 -2.24 -13.39
C ASP A 313 -8.15 -3.23 -12.26
N GLU A 314 -7.69 -2.94 -11.07
CA GLU A 314 -8.01 -3.73 -9.88
C GLU A 314 -9.38 -3.32 -9.34
N ALA A 315 -10.41 -3.81 -10.02
CA ALA A 315 -11.79 -3.37 -9.84
C ALA A 315 -12.35 -3.61 -8.43
N THR A 316 -11.71 -4.50 -7.64
CA THR A 316 -12.06 -4.72 -6.23
C THR A 316 -11.74 -3.51 -5.35
N THR A 317 -10.83 -2.63 -5.79
CA THR A 317 -10.42 -1.44 -5.07
C THR A 317 -11.16 -0.19 -5.51
N GLU A 318 -11.91 -0.28 -6.59
CA GLU A 318 -12.64 0.84 -7.16
C GLU A 318 -13.88 1.22 -6.34
N PRO A 319 -14.26 2.51 -6.29
CA PRO A 319 -15.45 2.96 -5.58
C PRO A 319 -16.76 2.44 -6.17
N SER A 320 -16.73 1.99 -7.44
CA SER A 320 -17.85 1.34 -8.11
C SER A 320 -17.38 0.51 -9.32
N PRO A 321 -18.15 -0.50 -9.77
CA PRO A 321 -17.82 -1.28 -10.95
C PRO A 321 -17.72 -0.48 -12.25
N ALA A 322 -18.26 0.74 -12.28
CA ALA A 322 -18.22 1.62 -13.44
C ALA A 322 -17.08 2.65 -13.40
N ALA A 323 -16.31 2.72 -12.31
CA ALA A 323 -15.33 3.77 -12.08
C ALA A 323 -14.25 3.80 -13.16
N ALA A 324 -13.64 2.66 -13.47
CA ALA A 324 -12.61 2.58 -14.51
C ALA A 324 -13.14 3.00 -15.89
N ALA A 325 -14.32 2.51 -16.29
CA ALA A 325 -14.91 2.87 -17.57
C ALA A 325 -15.21 4.37 -17.65
N ALA A 326 -15.75 4.96 -16.59
CA ALA A 326 -16.02 6.40 -16.51
C ALA A 326 -14.72 7.23 -16.58
N TYR A 327 -13.71 6.83 -15.85
CA TYR A 327 -12.40 7.49 -15.85
C TYR A 327 -11.74 7.45 -17.24
N LEU A 328 -11.69 6.27 -17.86
CA LEU A 328 -11.10 6.08 -19.18
C LEU A 328 -11.83 6.88 -20.27
N LYS A 329 -13.17 7.00 -20.18
CA LYS A 329 -13.95 7.88 -21.06
C LYS A 329 -13.57 9.34 -20.92
N GLY A 330 -13.19 9.77 -19.72
CA GLY A 330 -12.78 11.14 -19.40
C GLY A 330 -11.33 11.49 -19.80
N LEU A 331 -10.52 10.55 -20.31
CA LEU A 331 -9.11 10.81 -20.64
C LEU A 331 -8.90 11.83 -21.76
N GLY A 332 -9.90 12.08 -22.60
CA GLY A 332 -9.80 13.01 -23.75
C GLY A 332 -9.01 12.47 -24.94
N ALA A 333 -8.40 11.30 -24.83
CA ALA A 333 -7.74 10.58 -25.92
C ALA A 333 -7.80 9.06 -25.66
N PRO A 334 -7.95 8.23 -26.74
CA PRO A 334 -8.04 6.78 -26.57
C PRO A 334 -6.69 6.17 -26.18
N LEU A 335 -6.75 5.14 -25.33
CA LEU A 335 -5.61 4.27 -25.08
C LEU A 335 -5.35 3.37 -26.30
N ARG A 336 -4.09 3.10 -26.60
CA ARG A 336 -3.66 2.29 -27.73
C ARG A 336 -3.27 0.86 -27.34
N TYR A 337 -3.67 0.46 -26.16
CA TYR A 337 -3.47 -0.87 -25.55
C TYR A 337 -4.76 -1.29 -24.86
N PRO A 338 -4.99 -2.60 -24.72
CA PRO A 338 -6.19 -3.09 -24.05
C PRO A 338 -6.14 -2.80 -22.55
N VAL A 339 -7.33 -2.54 -22.00
CA VAL A 339 -7.56 -2.44 -20.55
C VAL A 339 -8.56 -3.54 -20.18
N ALA A 340 -8.26 -4.24 -19.08
CA ALA A 340 -9.14 -5.23 -18.48
C ALA A 340 -9.50 -4.81 -17.06
N ALA A 341 -10.58 -5.37 -16.52
CA ALA A 341 -10.91 -5.27 -15.11
C ALA A 341 -10.67 -6.61 -14.43
N ASP A 342 -10.08 -6.59 -13.22
CA ASP A 342 -10.02 -7.75 -12.32
C ASP A 342 -11.08 -7.61 -11.22
N PRO A 343 -12.30 -8.13 -11.44
CA PRO A 343 -13.41 -7.94 -10.52
C PRO A 343 -13.29 -8.73 -9.22
N THR A 344 -12.31 -9.62 -9.13
CA THR A 344 -12.11 -10.49 -7.98
C THR A 344 -10.81 -10.24 -7.22
N GLY A 345 -9.90 -9.47 -7.79
CA GLY A 345 -8.53 -9.27 -7.27
C GLY A 345 -7.62 -10.50 -7.42
N GLN A 346 -8.15 -11.64 -7.89
CA GLN A 346 -7.38 -12.89 -7.97
C GLN A 346 -6.25 -12.84 -9.00
N VAL A 347 -6.41 -12.04 -10.04
CA VAL A 347 -5.36 -11.87 -11.04
C VAL A 347 -4.26 -11.02 -10.48
N ALA A 348 -4.59 -9.91 -9.83
CA ALA A 348 -3.62 -9.08 -9.12
C ALA A 348 -2.83 -9.91 -8.08
N ASP A 349 -3.53 -10.70 -7.26
CA ASP A 349 -2.91 -11.62 -6.29
C ASP A 349 -1.96 -12.62 -6.97
N GLY A 350 -2.42 -13.25 -8.06
CA GLY A 350 -1.62 -14.23 -8.82
C GLY A 350 -0.36 -13.62 -9.46
N TYR A 351 -0.38 -12.34 -9.79
CA TYR A 351 0.77 -11.60 -10.30
C TYR A 351 1.62 -10.96 -9.19
N GLY A 352 1.19 -11.08 -7.93
CA GLY A 352 1.86 -10.53 -6.76
C GLY A 352 1.86 -9.01 -6.76
N VAL A 353 0.75 -8.44 -7.20
CA VAL A 353 0.50 -7.00 -7.12
C VAL A 353 0.39 -6.64 -5.65
N ALA A 354 1.15 -5.68 -5.25
CA ALA A 354 1.26 -5.30 -3.85
C ALA A 354 1.11 -3.79 -3.66
N ASP A 355 1.05 -3.04 -4.73
CA ASP A 355 0.78 -1.59 -4.76
C ASP A 355 0.32 -1.19 -6.17
N GLN A 356 -0.04 0.07 -6.36
CA GLN A 356 -0.51 0.60 -7.64
C GLN A 356 0.10 1.98 -7.92
N PRO A 357 0.63 2.15 -9.14
CA PRO A 357 0.67 1.19 -10.25
C PRO A 357 1.76 0.13 -10.07
N TRP A 358 1.50 -1.05 -10.58
CA TRP A 358 2.40 -2.17 -10.52
C TRP A 358 2.67 -2.72 -11.91
N PHE A 359 3.94 -2.93 -12.27
CA PHE A 359 4.31 -3.45 -13.57
C PHE A 359 4.88 -4.87 -13.45
N VAL A 360 4.45 -5.75 -14.32
CA VAL A 360 4.91 -7.14 -14.40
C VAL A 360 5.27 -7.48 -15.83
N LEU A 361 6.49 -7.98 -16.05
CA LEU A 361 6.90 -8.53 -17.33
C LEU A 361 6.75 -10.06 -17.29
N VAL A 362 5.97 -10.58 -18.22
CA VAL A 362 5.65 -12.00 -18.34
C VAL A 362 6.24 -12.52 -19.64
N SER A 363 6.98 -13.63 -19.55
CA SER A 363 7.54 -14.30 -20.73
C SER A 363 6.45 -15.04 -21.55
N ALA A 364 6.79 -15.49 -22.75
CA ALA A 364 5.91 -16.33 -23.57
C ALA A 364 5.47 -17.63 -22.88
N THR A 365 6.24 -18.12 -21.92
CA THR A 365 5.87 -19.31 -21.13
C THR A 365 4.98 -18.99 -19.93
N GLY A 366 4.59 -17.72 -19.73
CA GLY A 366 3.82 -17.28 -18.57
C GLY A 366 4.64 -17.04 -17.31
N LYS A 367 5.98 -17.17 -17.39
CA LYS A 367 6.87 -16.92 -16.25
C LYS A 367 6.98 -15.42 -16.01
N ILE A 368 6.80 -15.00 -14.75
CA ILE A 368 7.07 -13.62 -14.33
C ILE A 368 8.59 -13.45 -14.24
N ILE A 369 9.14 -12.56 -15.05
CA ILE A 369 10.59 -12.36 -15.18
C ILE A 369 11.06 -11.02 -14.64
N TRP A 370 10.16 -10.08 -14.45
CA TRP A 370 10.46 -8.78 -13.86
C TRP A 370 9.20 -8.16 -13.25
N ARG A 371 9.40 -7.35 -12.22
CA ARG A 371 8.36 -6.56 -11.55
C ARG A 371 8.88 -5.19 -11.20
N HIS A 372 7.96 -4.24 -11.13
CA HIS A 372 8.28 -2.90 -10.66
C HIS A 372 7.08 -2.29 -9.94
N ASP A 373 7.37 -1.66 -8.84
CA ASP A 373 6.48 -0.92 -7.98
C ASP A 373 6.58 0.58 -8.30
N GLY A 374 5.43 1.23 -8.53
CA GLY A 374 5.35 2.65 -8.86
C GLY A 374 5.52 2.98 -10.34
N TRP A 375 5.37 4.27 -10.66
CA TRP A 375 5.45 4.77 -12.03
C TRP A 375 6.86 4.70 -12.60
N LEU A 376 6.95 4.27 -13.85
CA LEU A 376 8.15 4.33 -14.65
C LEU A 376 7.92 5.13 -15.94
N GLY A 377 8.92 5.90 -16.32
CA GLY A 377 8.94 6.54 -17.65
C GLY A 377 9.04 5.48 -18.75
N VAL A 378 8.47 5.79 -19.92
CA VAL A 378 8.38 4.88 -21.07
C VAL A 378 9.73 4.28 -21.46
N ARG A 379 10.81 5.08 -21.48
CA ARG A 379 12.17 4.58 -21.79
C ARG A 379 12.66 3.52 -20.79
N ALA A 380 12.33 3.67 -19.52
CA ALA A 380 12.71 2.69 -18.50
C ALA A 380 11.90 1.38 -18.65
N LEU A 381 10.63 1.49 -19.03
CA LEU A 381 9.78 0.33 -19.35
C LEU A 381 10.29 -0.40 -20.60
N GLU A 382 10.69 0.33 -21.65
CA GLU A 382 11.30 -0.23 -22.85
C GLU A 382 12.60 -0.99 -22.51
N ALA A 383 13.47 -0.37 -21.70
CA ALA A 383 14.70 -1.03 -21.24
C ALA A 383 14.45 -2.28 -20.38
N ALA A 384 13.41 -2.28 -19.55
CA ALA A 384 13.01 -3.46 -18.79
C ALA A 384 12.45 -4.54 -19.73
N ALA A 385 11.64 -4.16 -20.71
CA ALA A 385 10.98 -5.06 -21.64
C ALA A 385 11.93 -5.82 -22.58
N HIS A 386 13.12 -5.26 -22.85
CA HIS A 386 14.16 -5.97 -23.62
C HIS A 386 14.76 -7.19 -22.90
N ARG A 387 14.35 -7.46 -21.65
CA ARG A 387 14.76 -8.66 -20.91
C ARG A 387 13.86 -9.88 -21.18
N ALA A 388 12.72 -9.67 -21.87
CA ALA A 388 11.79 -10.72 -22.26
C ALA A 388 12.24 -11.42 -23.53
#